data_350ec36793c333cc5bcca641b7946893
#
_entry.id   350ec36793c333cc5bcca641b7946893
#
_cell.length_a   1.000
_cell.length_b   1.000
_cell.length_c   1.000
_cell.angle_alpha   90.00
_cell.angle_beta   90.00
_cell.angle_gamma   90.00
#
_symmetry.space_group_name_H-M   'P 1'
#
loop_
_entity.id
_entity.type
_entity.pdbx_description
1 polymer ?
#
loop_
_entity_poly.entity_id
_entity_poly.type
_entity_poly.pdbx_seq_one_letter_code
_entity_poly.pdbx_strand_id
1 'polypeptide(L)'
;MPGANTVTTANIVVGEAMVKIGASNTSMTNTDFDSLTSVGGTQGGVEISWEPDMVDIEIDQYGDAAKVIQSKVKVMVKTTLAEATLNNLALAWSYDSATGGADITSNLDGSGTRTFLFGVQNVYPFEKAIQILGNAVGSDASTTKTRKFNTKRAISMESSTISMKRAEATVFAVSFRILPVSSDVGYEYGKIIDQT
;
A
#
# COMPACT_ATOMS: atom_id res chain seq x y z
N MET A 1 -5.94 6.60 -45.43
CA MET A 1 -4.76 6.46 -44.55
C MET A 1 -5.29 6.25 -43.14
N PRO A 2 -4.89 5.22 -42.37
CA PRO A 2 -5.23 5.15 -40.96
C PRO A 2 -4.62 6.37 -40.28
N GLY A 3 -5.42 7.09 -39.49
CA GLY A 3 -4.98 8.26 -38.76
C GLY A 3 -3.76 7.92 -37.89
N ALA A 4 -2.73 8.76 -37.94
CA ALA A 4 -1.55 8.61 -37.11
C ALA A 4 -2.00 8.61 -35.63
N ASN A 5 -1.72 7.52 -34.90
CA ASN A 5 -1.87 7.51 -33.45
C ASN A 5 -0.93 8.55 -32.86
N THR A 6 -1.49 9.68 -32.44
CA THR A 6 -0.71 10.74 -31.81
C THR A 6 -0.54 10.38 -30.35
N VAL A 7 0.66 9.98 -29.96
CA VAL A 7 0.99 9.76 -28.55
C VAL A 7 1.16 11.11 -27.89
N THR A 8 0.32 11.42 -26.90
CA THR A 8 0.46 12.60 -26.06
C THR A 8 1.43 12.29 -24.93
N THR A 9 2.68 12.72 -25.08
CA THR A 9 3.75 12.43 -24.10
C THR A 9 3.47 12.96 -22.72
N ALA A 10 2.69 14.03 -22.59
CA ALA A 10 2.23 14.56 -21.30
C ALA A 10 1.36 13.58 -20.49
N ASN A 11 0.79 12.57 -21.15
CA ASN A 11 -0.01 11.53 -20.49
C ASN A 11 0.85 10.33 -20.01
N ILE A 12 2.15 10.33 -20.32
CA ILE A 12 3.08 9.32 -19.85
C ILE A 12 3.62 9.76 -18.49
N VAL A 13 3.29 9.01 -17.44
CA VAL A 13 3.71 9.30 -16.08
C VAL A 13 4.96 8.51 -15.75
N VAL A 14 6.02 9.22 -15.36
CA VAL A 14 7.29 8.64 -14.89
C VAL A 14 7.64 9.32 -13.56
N GLY A 15 8.09 8.56 -12.58
CA GLY A 15 8.52 9.14 -11.32
C GLY A 15 8.59 8.14 -10.19
N GLU A 16 9.12 8.62 -9.07
CA GLU A 16 9.21 7.86 -7.84
C GLU A 16 7.86 7.83 -7.10
N ALA A 17 7.64 6.78 -6.33
CA ALA A 17 6.50 6.68 -5.44
C ALA A 17 6.96 6.77 -3.98
N MET A 18 6.35 7.68 -3.22
CA MET A 18 6.54 7.77 -1.76
C MET A 18 5.42 7.02 -1.07
N VAL A 19 5.75 6.18 -0.11
CA VAL A 19 4.78 5.45 0.72
C VAL A 19 4.76 6.04 2.12
N LYS A 20 3.57 6.37 2.59
CA LYS A 20 3.33 6.81 3.96
C LYS A 20 2.37 5.84 4.64
N ILE A 21 2.62 5.54 5.90
CA ILE A 21 1.83 4.57 6.67
C ILE A 21 1.60 5.10 8.08
N GLY A 22 0.46 4.74 8.65
CA GLY A 22 0.11 5.09 10.02
C GLY A 22 -1.02 4.23 10.57
N ALA A 23 -1.54 4.60 11.73
CA ALA A 23 -2.63 3.88 12.35
C ALA A 23 -3.88 3.89 11.46
N SER A 24 -4.56 2.74 11.37
CA SER A 24 -5.84 2.62 10.68
C SER A 24 -6.93 3.39 11.42
N ASN A 25 -7.71 4.18 10.67
CA ASN A 25 -8.90 4.84 11.18
C ASN A 25 -9.95 4.96 10.05
N THR A 26 -11.12 4.42 10.26
CA THR A 26 -12.21 4.44 9.26
C THR A 26 -12.76 5.84 8.98
N SER A 27 -12.54 6.79 9.87
CA SER A 27 -13.01 8.19 9.74
C SER A 27 -11.96 9.12 9.10
N MET A 28 -10.83 8.61 8.60
CA MET A 28 -9.77 9.45 8.01
C MET A 28 -10.27 10.29 6.84
N THR A 29 -9.87 11.55 6.85
CA THR A 29 -10.02 12.51 5.75
C THR A 29 -8.75 12.57 4.90
N ASN A 30 -8.79 13.28 3.76
CA ASN A 30 -7.59 13.44 2.93
C ASN A 30 -6.42 14.12 3.66
N THR A 31 -6.72 15.06 4.57
CA THR A 31 -5.71 15.77 5.38
C THR A 31 -5.02 14.82 6.37
N ASP A 32 -5.77 13.84 6.93
CA ASP A 32 -5.19 12.87 7.86
C ASP A 32 -4.18 11.98 7.16
N PHE A 33 -4.42 11.61 5.89
CA PHE A 33 -3.45 10.88 5.08
C PHE A 33 -2.17 11.66 4.83
N ASP A 34 -2.25 12.96 4.64
CA ASP A 34 -1.06 13.80 4.41
C ASP A 34 -0.15 13.85 5.65
N SER A 35 -0.70 13.63 6.86
CA SER A 35 0.03 13.57 8.14
C SER A 35 0.67 12.21 8.45
N LEU A 36 0.43 11.17 7.65
CA LEU A 36 1.03 9.85 7.86
C LEU A 36 2.56 9.90 7.74
N THR A 37 3.23 8.99 8.45
CA THR A 37 4.69 8.90 8.46
C THR A 37 5.21 8.19 7.21
N SER A 38 6.23 8.77 6.56
CA SER A 38 6.93 8.11 5.46
C SER A 38 7.69 6.87 5.96
N VAL A 39 7.65 5.80 5.17
CA VAL A 39 8.46 4.59 5.41
C VAL A 39 9.91 4.72 4.92
N GLY A 40 10.26 5.88 4.34
CA GLY A 40 11.55 6.11 3.71
C GLY A 40 11.61 5.65 2.25
N GLY A 41 12.81 5.30 1.78
CA GLY A 41 13.03 4.88 0.40
C GLY A 41 12.40 3.54 0.08
N THR A 42 11.91 3.41 -1.15
CA THR A 42 11.44 2.14 -1.72
C THR A 42 12.34 1.71 -2.87
N GLN A 43 12.52 0.40 -3.05
CA GLN A 43 13.28 -0.18 -4.14
C GLN A 43 12.35 -0.94 -5.08
N GLY A 44 12.52 -0.75 -6.40
CA GLY A 44 11.71 -1.43 -7.41
C GLY A 44 10.32 -0.84 -7.62
N GLY A 45 10.01 0.28 -6.97
CA GLY A 45 8.72 0.96 -7.10
C GLY A 45 7.62 0.40 -6.21
N VAL A 46 6.39 0.83 -6.48
CA VAL A 46 5.18 0.40 -5.77
C VAL A 46 4.19 -0.15 -6.80
N GLU A 47 3.73 -1.36 -6.57
CA GLU A 47 2.73 -2.02 -7.40
C GLU A 47 1.38 -2.05 -6.67
N ILE A 48 0.33 -1.64 -7.37
CA ILE A 48 -1.06 -1.74 -6.88
C ILE A 48 -1.80 -2.68 -7.82
N SER A 49 -2.30 -3.81 -7.31
CA SER A 49 -3.07 -4.77 -8.10
C SER A 49 -4.54 -4.79 -7.67
N TRP A 50 -5.40 -4.92 -8.67
CA TRP A 50 -6.84 -5.09 -8.53
C TRP A 50 -7.21 -6.45 -9.14
N GLU A 51 -7.62 -7.38 -8.31
CA GLU A 51 -7.91 -8.76 -8.69
C GLU A 51 -9.40 -9.07 -8.41
N PRO A 52 -10.31 -8.86 -9.39
CA PRO A 52 -11.71 -9.25 -9.25
C PRO A 52 -11.86 -10.76 -9.50
N ASP A 53 -12.69 -11.39 -8.68
CA ASP A 53 -13.14 -12.78 -8.87
C ASP A 53 -14.53 -12.75 -9.52
N MET A 54 -14.61 -13.24 -10.76
CA MET A 54 -15.82 -13.23 -11.57
C MET A 54 -16.45 -14.62 -11.59
N VAL A 55 -17.76 -14.66 -11.52
CA VAL A 55 -18.55 -15.91 -11.61
C VAL A 55 -19.50 -15.80 -12.77
N ASP A 56 -19.43 -16.80 -13.65
CA ASP A 56 -20.32 -16.95 -14.79
C ASP A 56 -21.62 -17.64 -14.34
N ILE A 57 -22.75 -17.07 -14.73
CA ILE A 57 -24.06 -17.67 -14.56
C ILE A 57 -24.51 -18.23 -15.90
N GLU A 58 -24.49 -19.55 -15.99
CA GLU A 58 -24.93 -20.29 -17.16
C GLU A 58 -26.42 -20.64 -17.07
N ILE A 59 -27.10 -20.64 -18.20
CA ILE A 59 -28.46 -21.16 -18.35
C ILE A 59 -28.54 -22.05 -19.59
N ASP A 60 -29.33 -23.11 -19.53
CA ASP A 60 -29.40 -24.18 -20.53
C ASP A 60 -29.78 -23.71 -21.95
N GLN A 61 -30.44 -22.56 -22.08
CA GLN A 61 -30.88 -21.98 -23.35
C GLN A 61 -29.76 -21.21 -24.08
N TYR A 62 -28.65 -20.89 -23.41
CA TYR A 62 -27.50 -20.20 -23.98
C TYR A 62 -26.31 -21.15 -24.02
N GLY A 63 -25.60 -21.19 -25.13
CA GLY A 63 -24.37 -21.98 -25.26
C GLY A 63 -23.14 -21.37 -24.58
N ASP A 64 -23.31 -20.31 -23.80
CA ASP A 64 -22.28 -19.55 -23.09
C ASP A 64 -22.90 -18.87 -21.86
N ALA A 65 -22.10 -18.20 -21.04
CA ALA A 65 -22.57 -17.49 -19.85
C ALA A 65 -23.65 -16.45 -20.18
N ALA A 66 -24.80 -16.57 -19.54
CA ALA A 66 -25.90 -15.62 -19.70
C ALA A 66 -25.63 -14.30 -18.94
N LYS A 67 -24.82 -14.35 -17.89
CA LYS A 67 -24.43 -13.21 -17.07
C LYS A 67 -23.14 -13.49 -16.33
N VAL A 68 -22.30 -12.46 -16.20
CA VAL A 68 -21.08 -12.50 -15.36
C VAL A 68 -21.30 -11.57 -14.17
N ILE A 69 -21.04 -12.06 -12.97
CA ILE A 69 -21.12 -11.27 -11.74
C ILE A 69 -19.77 -11.28 -11.02
N GLN A 70 -19.43 -10.15 -10.41
CA GLN A 70 -18.27 -10.05 -9.55
C GLN A 70 -18.62 -10.56 -8.15
N SER A 71 -17.93 -11.61 -7.68
CA SER A 71 -18.17 -12.23 -6.37
C SER A 71 -17.29 -11.64 -5.28
N LYS A 72 -16.05 -11.35 -5.60
CA LYS A 72 -15.03 -10.82 -4.66
C LYS A 72 -14.09 -9.87 -5.37
N VAL A 73 -13.41 -9.04 -4.57
CA VAL A 73 -12.29 -8.21 -5.02
C VAL A 73 -11.14 -8.37 -4.03
N LYS A 74 -9.95 -8.50 -4.56
CA LYS A 74 -8.72 -8.47 -3.79
C LYS A 74 -7.86 -7.34 -4.31
N VAL A 75 -7.55 -6.39 -3.42
CA VAL A 75 -6.66 -5.27 -3.73
C VAL A 75 -5.37 -5.46 -2.95
N MET A 76 -4.24 -5.41 -3.64
CA MET A 76 -2.93 -5.58 -3.04
C MET A 76 -2.03 -4.39 -3.37
N VAL A 77 -1.15 -4.05 -2.42
CA VAL A 77 -0.05 -3.11 -2.62
C VAL A 77 1.24 -3.82 -2.29
N LYS A 78 2.17 -3.88 -3.25
CA LYS A 78 3.47 -4.51 -3.09
C LYS A 78 4.58 -3.50 -3.27
N THR A 79 5.59 -3.57 -2.41
CA THR A 79 6.79 -2.75 -2.52
C THR A 79 7.93 -3.38 -1.71
N THR A 80 9.14 -2.86 -1.91
CA THR A 80 10.31 -3.24 -1.10
C THR A 80 10.80 -2.00 -0.36
N LEU A 81 10.81 -2.07 0.98
CA LEU A 81 11.30 -1.00 1.84
C LEU A 81 12.81 -1.06 1.89
N ALA A 82 13.47 0.04 1.51
CA ALA A 82 14.93 0.12 1.44
C ALA A 82 15.58 0.48 2.78
N GLU A 83 14.81 1.01 3.73
CA GLU A 83 15.31 1.37 5.05
C GLU A 83 15.04 0.27 6.07
N ALA A 84 16.11 -0.33 6.59
CA ALA A 84 16.05 -1.43 7.55
C ALA A 84 15.83 -0.93 9.00
N THR A 85 14.80 -0.11 9.22
CA THR A 85 14.43 0.36 10.56
C THR A 85 13.58 -0.65 11.31
N LEU A 86 13.59 -0.62 12.64
CA LEU A 86 12.71 -1.49 13.45
C LEU A 86 11.22 -1.21 13.17
N ASN A 87 10.86 0.04 12.85
CA ASN A 87 9.51 0.40 12.48
C ASN A 87 9.08 -0.30 11.17
N ASN A 88 9.96 -0.30 10.16
CA ASN A 88 9.70 -0.96 8.88
C ASN A 88 9.68 -2.49 9.03
N LEU A 89 10.50 -3.05 9.91
CA LEU A 89 10.48 -4.46 10.24
C LEU A 89 9.15 -4.86 10.91
N ALA A 90 8.72 -4.10 11.94
CA ALA A 90 7.46 -4.33 12.60
C ALA A 90 6.28 -4.23 11.63
N LEU A 91 6.33 -3.25 10.71
CA LEU A 91 5.35 -3.08 9.64
C LEU A 91 5.29 -4.31 8.72
N ALA A 92 6.44 -4.81 8.28
CA ALA A 92 6.54 -5.98 7.40
C ALA A 92 5.94 -7.24 8.06
N TRP A 93 6.07 -7.35 9.37
CA TRP A 93 5.57 -8.51 10.14
C TRP A 93 4.17 -8.29 10.75
N SER A 94 3.44 -7.24 10.35
CA SER A 94 2.10 -6.89 10.86
C SER A 94 2.04 -6.57 12.35
N TYR A 95 3.13 -6.06 12.93
CA TYR A 95 3.16 -5.56 14.29
C TYR A 95 2.86 -4.06 14.38
N ASP A 96 2.65 -3.55 15.59
CA ASP A 96 2.55 -2.11 15.79
C ASP A 96 3.91 -1.45 15.55
N SER A 97 3.99 -0.68 14.47
CA SER A 97 5.21 0.00 14.04
C SER A 97 5.39 1.38 14.68
N ALA A 98 4.48 1.81 15.57
CA ALA A 98 4.62 3.08 16.26
C ALA A 98 5.76 3.03 17.29
N THR A 99 6.64 4.03 17.28
CA THR A 99 7.65 4.16 18.33
C THR A 99 6.97 4.47 19.68
N GLY A 100 7.25 3.65 20.68
CA GLY A 100 6.54 3.73 21.98
C GLY A 100 5.18 3.03 21.99
N GLY A 101 4.83 2.34 20.90
CA GLY A 101 3.70 1.40 20.85
C GLY A 101 3.99 0.11 21.63
N ALA A 102 3.03 -0.81 21.59
CA ALA A 102 3.13 -2.05 22.37
C ALA A 102 4.32 -2.94 21.95
N ASP A 103 4.71 -2.90 20.65
CA ASP A 103 5.69 -3.82 20.10
C ASP A 103 7.10 -3.22 19.94
N ILE A 104 7.21 -1.88 19.86
CA ILE A 104 8.50 -1.18 19.82
C ILE A 104 8.64 -0.28 21.03
N THR A 105 9.44 -0.70 21.99
CA THR A 105 9.74 0.11 23.17
C THR A 105 10.97 0.98 22.96
N SER A 106 10.89 2.24 23.34
CA SER A 106 12.05 3.11 23.43
C SER A 106 12.63 3.00 24.85
N ASN A 107 13.87 2.54 24.96
CA ASN A 107 14.64 2.49 26.22
C ASN A 107 14.03 1.64 27.34
N LEU A 108 14.14 0.33 27.26
CA LEU A 108 13.85 -0.54 28.41
C LEU A 108 14.83 -0.31 29.58
N ASP A 109 16.02 0.20 29.32
CA ASP A 109 17.11 0.32 30.28
C ASP A 109 17.73 1.71 30.40
N GLY A 110 17.18 2.72 29.73
CA GLY A 110 17.73 4.08 29.71
C GLY A 110 19.01 4.25 28.88
N SER A 111 19.46 3.21 28.18
CA SER A 111 20.75 3.19 27.42
C SER A 111 20.64 3.74 26.01
N GLY A 112 19.48 4.22 25.56
CA GLY A 112 19.26 4.66 24.18
C GLY A 112 18.98 3.55 23.20
N THR A 113 18.75 2.32 23.66
CA THR A 113 18.37 1.17 22.86
C THR A 113 16.88 1.16 22.53
N ARG A 114 16.55 0.75 21.31
CA ARG A 114 15.17 0.41 20.90
C ARG A 114 15.05 -1.10 20.81
N THR A 115 13.97 -1.63 21.35
CA THR A 115 13.69 -3.08 21.34
C THR A 115 12.40 -3.33 20.61
N PHE A 116 12.43 -4.26 19.65
CA PHE A 116 11.26 -4.80 19.02
C PHE A 116 10.96 -6.18 19.63
N LEU A 117 9.78 -6.29 20.23
CA LEU A 117 9.30 -7.54 20.82
C LEU A 117 8.43 -8.28 19.81
N PHE A 118 8.78 -9.50 19.52
CA PHE A 118 7.99 -10.35 18.60
C PHE A 118 7.69 -11.70 19.26
N GLY A 119 6.52 -12.22 18.99
CA GLY A 119 6.04 -13.48 19.58
C GLY A 119 4.74 -13.93 18.91
N VAL A 120 3.95 -14.72 19.61
CA VAL A 120 2.62 -15.11 19.12
C VAL A 120 1.71 -13.89 19.14
N GLN A 121 1.34 -13.42 17.94
CA GLN A 121 0.40 -12.32 17.82
C GLN A 121 -1.03 -12.70 18.23
N ASN A 122 -1.81 -11.69 18.56
CA ASN A 122 -3.25 -11.81 18.68
C ASN A 122 -3.87 -12.30 17.36
N VAL A 123 -5.09 -12.81 17.43
CA VAL A 123 -5.86 -13.36 16.28
C VAL A 123 -5.99 -12.36 15.12
N TYR A 124 -5.84 -11.08 15.41
CA TYR A 124 -5.99 -10.00 14.40
C TYR A 124 -4.64 -9.33 14.11
N PRO A 125 -4.20 -9.33 12.83
CA PRO A 125 -3.04 -8.56 12.42
C PRO A 125 -3.29 -7.06 12.61
N PHE A 126 -2.23 -6.31 12.85
CA PHE A 126 -2.33 -4.86 13.07
C PHE A 126 -2.66 -4.13 11.76
N GLU A 127 -3.79 -3.46 11.73
CA GLU A 127 -4.24 -2.71 10.55
C GLU A 127 -3.54 -1.36 10.42
N LYS A 128 -3.24 -0.96 9.20
CA LYS A 128 -2.59 0.30 8.87
C LYS A 128 -3.38 1.07 7.81
N ALA A 129 -3.32 2.40 7.88
CA ALA A 129 -3.67 3.27 6.78
C ALA A 129 -2.45 3.50 5.89
N ILE A 130 -2.64 3.54 4.58
CA ILE A 130 -1.56 3.71 3.60
C ILE A 130 -1.92 4.87 2.66
N GLN A 131 -0.94 5.74 2.42
CA GLN A 131 -0.97 6.70 1.33
C GLN A 131 0.24 6.45 0.42
N ILE A 132 0.00 6.36 -0.88
CA ILE A 132 1.03 6.30 -1.90
C ILE A 132 0.95 7.59 -2.70
N LEU A 133 2.05 8.32 -2.78
CA LEU A 133 2.17 9.52 -3.59
C LEU A 133 3.09 9.25 -4.76
N GLY A 134 2.66 9.63 -5.95
CA GLY A 134 3.45 9.55 -7.17
C GLY A 134 3.13 10.75 -8.06
N ASN A 135 3.77 10.81 -9.20
CA ASN A 135 3.48 11.84 -10.19
C ASN A 135 2.11 11.61 -10.84
N ALA A 136 1.38 12.68 -11.13
CA ALA A 136 0.16 12.64 -11.92
C ALA A 136 0.40 13.00 -13.37
N VAL A 137 -0.61 12.79 -14.21
CA VAL A 137 -0.62 13.19 -15.62
C VAL A 137 -0.40 14.70 -15.76
N GLY A 138 0.46 15.11 -16.68
CA GLY A 138 0.83 16.51 -16.91
C GLY A 138 1.89 17.04 -15.96
N SER A 139 2.57 16.18 -15.19
CA SER A 139 3.81 16.54 -14.51
C SER A 139 4.95 16.71 -15.51
N ASP A 140 5.74 17.76 -15.35
CA ASP A 140 6.95 18.03 -16.10
C ASP A 140 8.06 18.56 -15.19
N ALA A 141 9.20 18.96 -15.77
CA ALA A 141 10.34 19.47 -15.00
C ALA A 141 10.05 20.79 -14.25
N SER A 142 9.04 21.53 -14.65
CA SER A 142 8.66 22.83 -14.07
C SER A 142 7.40 22.73 -13.20
N THR A 143 6.54 21.73 -13.44
CA THR A 143 5.26 21.58 -12.76
C THR A 143 5.09 20.12 -12.31
N THR A 144 5.19 19.89 -11.01
CA THR A 144 4.95 18.57 -10.43
C THR A 144 3.51 18.48 -9.94
N LYS A 145 2.73 17.62 -10.60
CA LYS A 145 1.38 17.24 -10.15
C LYS A 145 1.44 15.90 -9.44
N THR A 146 0.64 15.74 -8.40
CA THR A 146 0.67 14.52 -7.57
C THR A 146 -0.57 13.66 -7.78
N ARG A 147 -0.35 12.35 -7.84
CA ARG A 147 -1.37 11.31 -7.71
C ARG A 147 -1.26 10.68 -6.34
N LYS A 148 -2.36 10.66 -5.61
CA LYS A 148 -2.45 10.06 -4.29
C LYS A 148 -3.35 8.82 -4.34
N PHE A 149 -2.86 7.69 -3.86
CA PHE A 149 -3.67 6.53 -3.54
C PHE A 149 -3.80 6.44 -2.03
N ASN A 150 -5.02 6.56 -1.51
CA ASN A 150 -5.32 6.57 -0.09
C ASN A 150 -6.18 5.36 0.27
N THR A 151 -5.75 4.55 1.24
CA THR A 151 -6.54 3.47 1.81
C THR A 151 -6.50 3.52 3.33
N LYS A 152 -7.66 3.32 3.96
CA LYS A 152 -7.84 3.44 5.42
C LYS A 152 -7.45 2.18 6.18
N ARG A 153 -7.55 1.00 5.52
CA ARG A 153 -7.32 -0.29 6.16
C ARG A 153 -6.49 -1.20 5.26
N ALA A 154 -5.35 -1.60 5.74
CA ALA A 154 -4.45 -2.54 5.08
C ALA A 154 -3.77 -3.42 6.11
N ILE A 155 -3.50 -4.67 5.76
CA ILE A 155 -2.73 -5.62 6.57
C ILE A 155 -1.58 -6.18 5.76
N SER A 156 -0.43 -6.42 6.39
CA SER A 156 0.66 -7.16 5.74
C SER A 156 0.32 -8.65 5.72
N MET A 157 0.44 -9.28 4.55
CA MET A 157 -0.02 -10.65 4.31
C MET A 157 1.08 -11.62 3.94
N GLU A 158 2.23 -11.13 3.51
CA GLU A 158 3.32 -11.99 3.05
C GLU A 158 4.38 -12.20 4.13
N SER A 159 5.01 -13.37 4.08
CA SER A 159 6.21 -13.64 4.87
C SER A 159 7.33 -12.69 4.41
N SER A 160 7.89 -11.93 5.32
CA SER A 160 9.06 -11.10 5.06
C SER A 160 10.30 -11.77 5.61
N THR A 161 11.35 -11.81 4.82
CA THR A 161 12.65 -12.39 5.21
C THR A 161 13.67 -11.28 5.39
N ILE A 162 14.38 -11.30 6.50
CA ILE A 162 15.53 -10.44 6.72
C ILE A 162 16.77 -11.17 6.23
N SER A 163 17.48 -10.60 5.27
CA SER A 163 18.74 -11.11 4.79
C SER A 163 19.83 -10.10 5.11
N MET A 164 20.74 -10.47 6.02
CA MET A 164 21.91 -9.66 6.36
C MET A 164 23.11 -10.17 5.56
N LYS A 165 23.49 -9.44 4.51
CA LYS A 165 24.60 -9.80 3.64
C LYS A 165 25.67 -8.70 3.66
N ARG A 166 26.93 -9.11 3.50
CA ARG A 166 28.07 -8.18 3.59
C ARG A 166 28.12 -7.13 2.48
N ALA A 167 27.61 -7.47 1.30
CA ALA A 167 27.72 -6.65 0.09
C ALA A 167 26.37 -6.13 -0.44
N GLU A 168 25.28 -6.38 0.26
CA GLU A 168 23.94 -5.98 -0.17
C GLU A 168 23.22 -5.24 0.96
N ALA A 169 22.40 -4.25 0.60
CA ALA A 169 21.56 -3.57 1.56
C ALA A 169 20.48 -4.53 2.10
N THR A 170 20.20 -4.45 3.40
CA THR A 170 19.07 -5.14 4.00
C THR A 170 17.80 -4.42 3.61
N VAL A 171 16.89 -5.10 2.93
CA VAL A 171 15.60 -4.58 2.47
C VAL A 171 14.46 -5.49 2.92
N PHE A 172 13.26 -4.93 3.06
CA PHE A 172 12.06 -5.69 3.42
C PHE A 172 11.04 -5.67 2.29
N ALA A 173 10.82 -6.82 1.65
CA ALA A 173 9.68 -6.98 0.75
C ALA A 173 8.40 -7.03 1.57
N VAL A 174 7.41 -6.22 1.21
CA VAL A 174 6.12 -6.13 1.88
C VAL A 174 4.97 -6.21 0.89
N SER A 175 3.92 -6.92 1.28
CA SER A 175 2.70 -7.05 0.51
C SER A 175 1.51 -6.78 1.41
N PHE A 176 0.82 -5.70 1.14
CA PHE A 176 -0.34 -5.27 1.90
C PHE A 176 -1.62 -5.67 1.17
N ARG A 177 -2.50 -6.36 1.87
CA ARG A 177 -3.88 -6.54 1.43
C ARG A 177 -4.73 -5.40 1.95
N ILE A 178 -5.43 -4.75 1.04
CA ILE A 178 -6.39 -3.70 1.38
C ILE A 178 -7.68 -4.34 1.84
N LEU A 179 -8.22 -3.85 2.95
CA LEU A 179 -9.49 -4.28 3.51
C LEU A 179 -10.58 -3.22 3.22
N PRO A 180 -11.81 -3.66 2.94
CA PRO A 180 -12.90 -2.73 2.70
C PRO A 180 -13.32 -1.99 3.97
N VAL A 181 -13.79 -0.76 3.80
CA VAL A 181 -14.43 0.06 4.83
C VAL A 181 -15.90 0.21 4.47
N SER A 182 -16.79 -0.44 5.19
CA SER A 182 -18.22 -0.52 4.86
C SER A 182 -18.95 0.84 4.88
N SER A 183 -18.41 1.84 5.58
CA SER A 183 -18.96 3.20 5.58
C SER A 183 -18.66 3.98 4.29
N ASP A 184 -17.67 3.56 3.51
CA ASP A 184 -17.19 4.25 2.32
C ASP A 184 -17.85 3.68 1.05
N VAL A 185 -19.16 3.79 0.96
CA VAL A 185 -19.95 3.20 -0.15
C VAL A 185 -19.47 3.69 -1.51
N GLY A 186 -19.09 2.73 -2.38
CA GLY A 186 -18.60 2.98 -3.75
C GLY A 186 -17.09 3.22 -3.85
N TYR A 187 -16.36 3.30 -2.72
CA TYR A 187 -14.90 3.40 -2.68
C TYR A 187 -14.31 2.71 -1.44
N GLU A 188 -14.89 1.59 -1.08
CA GLU A 188 -14.61 0.83 0.16
C GLU A 188 -13.13 0.46 0.32
N TYR A 189 -12.40 0.27 -0.79
CA TYR A 189 -10.98 -0.08 -0.80
C TYR A 189 -10.04 1.12 -0.81
N GLY A 190 -10.55 2.32 -1.09
CA GLY A 190 -9.74 3.53 -1.11
C GLY A 190 -10.07 4.47 -2.26
N LYS A 191 -9.23 5.50 -2.41
CA LYS A 191 -9.40 6.56 -3.42
C LYS A 191 -8.09 6.81 -4.16
N ILE A 192 -8.21 7.05 -5.46
CA ILE A 192 -7.13 7.64 -6.27
C ILE A 192 -7.51 9.08 -6.53
N ILE A 193 -6.62 10.00 -6.22
CA ILE A 193 -6.85 11.44 -6.34
C ILE A 193 -5.71 12.01 -7.18
N ASP A 194 -6.05 12.62 -8.31
CA ASP A 194 -5.11 13.33 -9.17
C ASP A 194 -5.23 14.84 -8.94
N GLN A 195 -4.09 15.49 -8.81
CA GLN A 195 -4.01 16.93 -8.90
C GLN A 195 -4.08 17.33 -10.38
N THR A 196 -5.06 18.14 -10.73
CA THR A 196 -5.28 18.65 -12.11
C THR A 196 -4.60 19.99 -12.36
#